data_03ee4a75d5d6315f0263a6a52ed849a7
#
_entry.id   03ee4a75d5d6315f0263a6a52ed849a7
#
_cell.length_a   1.000
_cell.length_b   1.000
_cell.length_c   1.000
_cell.angle_alpha   90.00
_cell.angle_beta   90.00
_cell.angle_gamma   90.00
#
_symmetry.space_group_name_H-M   'P 1'
#
loop_
_entity.id
_entity.type
_entity.pdbx_description
1 polymer ?
#
loop_
_entity_poly.entity_id
_entity_poly.type
_entity_poly.pdbx_seq_one_letter_code
_entity_poly.pdbx_strand_id
1 'polypeptide(L)'
;MATGDEDEYLAQRVLRLTDIPKEPMNFLMPISGYEEMPIVSLEEAVEPLVPILPTVKSYARAAKKQCKKPADNLTQDESASIMLYSMGWEPLDKCLYCALNATLRSKNRSNLKPWFLFLRLFLGALFRLPPIPHLTVFRGVKLDLSKQFEEDETFIWWGFSSCTTSIKVLQSEQFLGMEGTRTMFTIHCNSARDIRKHSYFPSEDEVLLLAGTEFQVKGILNQGHGLRTIQLQEVQSDEPMLIPVPSTNDSVDLSAGKLKSLKVKDDVTESKIISKQSASIPKLKVGASGKIVSQCGMLANRIRCQC
;
A
#
# COMPACT_ATOMS: atom_id res chain seq x y z
N MET A 1 25.59 -16.82 -22.82
CA MET A 1 24.34 -17.33 -22.26
C MET A 1 24.05 -16.59 -20.93
N ALA A 2 23.86 -15.28 -20.98
CA ALA A 2 23.59 -14.44 -19.80
C ALA A 2 22.49 -13.40 -20.05
N THR A 3 21.83 -13.42 -21.22
CA THR A 3 20.84 -12.42 -21.60
C THR A 3 19.43 -12.73 -21.08
N GLY A 4 19.11 -13.98 -20.76
CA GLY A 4 17.79 -14.37 -20.27
C GLY A 4 17.52 -13.95 -18.83
N ASP A 5 18.55 -13.99 -17.96
CA ASP A 5 18.40 -13.63 -16.55
C ASP A 5 18.27 -12.10 -16.34
N GLU A 6 18.90 -11.30 -17.20
CA GLU A 6 18.79 -9.85 -17.16
C GLU A 6 17.42 -9.37 -17.65
N ASP A 7 16.89 -9.95 -18.72
CA ASP A 7 15.56 -9.59 -19.25
C ASP A 7 14.43 -9.99 -18.30
N GLU A 8 14.53 -11.15 -17.66
CA GLU A 8 13.58 -11.57 -16.63
C GLU A 8 13.65 -10.67 -15.39
N TYR A 9 14.85 -10.34 -14.94
CA TYR A 9 15.10 -9.38 -13.88
C TYR A 9 14.49 -8.01 -14.19
N LEU A 10 14.61 -7.55 -15.43
CA LEU A 10 14.09 -6.27 -15.93
C LEU A 10 12.54 -6.26 -15.95
N ALA A 11 11.93 -7.33 -16.43
CA ALA A 11 10.48 -7.45 -16.48
C ALA A 11 9.87 -7.41 -15.07
N GLN A 12 10.48 -8.08 -14.10
CA GLN A 12 10.05 -8.08 -12.70
C GLN A 12 10.04 -6.68 -12.09
N ARG A 13 10.97 -5.81 -12.47
CA ARG A 13 11.05 -4.42 -11.96
C ARG A 13 9.98 -3.51 -12.55
N VAL A 14 9.68 -3.65 -13.85
CA VAL A 14 8.71 -2.79 -14.55
C VAL A 14 7.33 -2.86 -13.91
N LEU A 15 6.90 -4.03 -13.45
CA LEU A 15 5.58 -4.20 -12.83
C LEU A 15 5.44 -3.56 -11.46
N ARG A 16 6.52 -3.47 -10.68
CA ARG A 16 6.51 -2.75 -9.40
C ARG A 16 6.26 -1.25 -9.57
N LEU A 17 6.44 -0.74 -10.78
CA LEU A 17 6.29 0.67 -11.13
C LEU A 17 4.91 0.99 -11.75
N THR A 18 4.21 0.00 -12.27
CA THR A 18 2.93 0.19 -12.99
C THR A 18 1.70 0.03 -12.11
N ASP A 19 1.84 -0.12 -10.82
CA ASP A 19 0.72 -0.34 -9.90
C ASP A 19 0.02 0.96 -9.44
N ILE A 20 0.66 2.13 -9.56
CA ILE A 20 0.11 3.43 -9.17
C ILE A 20 -1.22 3.77 -9.87
N PRO A 21 -1.40 3.52 -11.18
CA PRO A 21 -2.66 3.82 -11.84
C PRO A 21 -3.87 3.09 -11.27
N LYS A 22 -3.64 2.17 -10.36
CA LYS A 22 -4.70 1.36 -9.70
C LYS A 22 -5.03 1.86 -8.30
N GLU A 23 -4.39 2.95 -7.81
CA GLU A 23 -4.73 3.50 -6.50
C GLU A 23 -6.17 4.04 -6.52
N PRO A 24 -7.04 3.56 -5.62
CA PRO A 24 -8.38 4.12 -5.52
C PRO A 24 -8.30 5.52 -4.89
N MET A 25 -8.84 6.51 -5.58
CA MET A 25 -9.01 7.87 -5.03
C MET A 25 -10.14 7.94 -3.99
N ASN A 26 -10.75 6.79 -3.64
CA ASN A 26 -11.83 6.70 -2.68
C ASN A 26 -11.29 6.32 -1.30
N PHE A 27 -11.94 6.85 -0.27
CA PHE A 27 -11.71 6.43 1.11
C PHE A 27 -12.09 4.95 1.28
N LEU A 28 -11.18 4.15 1.81
CA LEU A 28 -11.41 2.77 2.22
C LEU A 28 -11.29 2.66 3.74
N MET A 29 -11.85 1.60 4.32
CA MET A 29 -11.66 1.33 5.75
C MET A 29 -10.18 1.07 6.07
N PRO A 30 -9.72 1.41 7.28
CA PRO A 30 -8.34 1.17 7.71
C PRO A 30 -7.89 -0.29 7.51
N ILE A 31 -6.60 -0.47 7.35
CA ILE A 31 -5.94 -1.78 7.31
C ILE A 31 -5.71 -2.21 8.76
N SER A 32 -6.50 -3.17 9.25
CA SER A 32 -6.48 -3.63 10.63
C SER A 32 -6.83 -5.12 10.74
N GLY A 33 -6.62 -5.70 11.93
CA GLY A 33 -6.90 -7.09 12.27
C GLY A 33 -5.67 -8.00 12.21
N TYR A 34 -4.59 -7.59 11.55
CA TYR A 34 -3.32 -8.31 11.54
C TYR A 34 -2.50 -8.09 12.82
N GLU A 35 -2.71 -6.98 13.52
CA GLU A 35 -2.01 -6.61 14.76
C GLU A 35 -2.31 -7.58 15.91
N GLU A 36 -3.46 -8.24 15.88
CA GLU A 36 -3.89 -9.25 16.84
C GLU A 36 -3.30 -10.65 16.57
N MET A 37 -2.69 -10.85 15.39
CA MET A 37 -2.18 -12.15 14.99
C MET A 37 -0.88 -12.49 15.73
N PRO A 38 -0.60 -13.78 15.99
CA PRO A 38 0.67 -14.20 16.56
C PRO A 38 1.83 -13.95 15.58
N ILE A 39 3.02 -13.73 16.13
CA ILE A 39 4.25 -13.74 15.34
C ILE A 39 4.61 -15.20 15.09
N VAL A 40 4.74 -15.57 13.82
CA VAL A 40 5.04 -16.93 13.38
C VAL A 40 6.23 -16.92 12.41
N SER A 41 6.75 -18.10 12.04
CA SER A 41 7.78 -18.21 11.01
C SER A 41 7.27 -17.74 9.66
N LEU A 42 8.18 -17.33 8.75
CA LEU A 42 7.79 -16.89 7.40
C LEU A 42 7.03 -17.98 6.65
N GLU A 43 7.42 -19.25 6.82
CA GLU A 43 6.76 -20.39 6.18
C GLU A 43 5.31 -20.55 6.65
N GLU A 44 5.04 -20.36 7.92
CA GLU A 44 3.70 -20.38 8.51
C GLU A 44 2.90 -19.13 8.09
N ALA A 45 3.57 -17.97 8.04
CA ALA A 45 2.95 -16.70 7.65
C ALA A 45 2.42 -16.71 6.21
N VAL A 46 3.08 -17.41 5.30
CA VAL A 46 2.66 -17.52 3.89
C VAL A 46 1.75 -18.73 3.60
N GLU A 47 1.53 -19.63 4.57
CA GLU A 47 0.67 -20.82 4.38
C GLU A 47 -0.74 -20.47 3.88
N PRO A 48 -1.45 -19.49 4.49
CA PRO A 48 -2.77 -19.08 4.02
C PRO A 48 -2.78 -18.46 2.62
N LEU A 49 -1.61 -18.07 2.10
CA LEU A 49 -1.46 -17.45 0.78
C LEU A 49 -1.30 -18.48 -0.36
N VAL A 50 -1.04 -19.74 -0.04
CA VAL A 50 -0.84 -20.80 -1.05
C VAL A 50 -1.98 -20.93 -2.06
N PRO A 51 -3.26 -20.81 -1.68
CA PRO A 51 -4.36 -20.83 -2.65
C PRO A 51 -4.34 -19.65 -3.63
N ILE A 52 -3.76 -18.52 -3.24
CA ILE A 52 -3.67 -17.28 -4.04
C ILE A 52 -2.36 -17.28 -4.85
N LEU A 53 -1.27 -17.72 -4.21
CA LEU A 53 0.11 -17.68 -4.68
C LEU A 53 0.75 -19.08 -4.53
N PRO A 54 0.51 -20.02 -5.45
CA PRO A 54 0.92 -21.42 -5.27
C PRO A 54 2.42 -21.63 -5.03
N THR A 55 3.27 -20.75 -5.57
CA THR A 55 4.74 -20.84 -5.48
C THR A 55 5.33 -20.09 -4.29
N VAL A 56 4.53 -19.35 -3.50
CA VAL A 56 5.01 -18.44 -2.44
C VAL A 56 5.91 -19.14 -1.42
N LYS A 57 5.63 -20.40 -1.06
CA LYS A 57 6.47 -21.17 -0.10
C LYS A 57 7.88 -21.42 -0.62
N SER A 58 8.05 -21.61 -1.92
CA SER A 58 9.37 -21.82 -2.54
C SER A 58 10.19 -20.54 -2.46
N TYR A 59 9.58 -19.39 -2.78
CA TYR A 59 10.22 -18.08 -2.70
C TYR A 59 10.48 -17.65 -1.25
N ALA A 60 9.59 -17.96 -0.31
CA ALA A 60 9.81 -17.73 1.13
C ALA A 60 11.06 -18.48 1.64
N ARG A 61 11.23 -19.76 1.25
CA ARG A 61 12.44 -20.52 1.59
C ARG A 61 13.69 -19.94 0.92
N ALA A 62 13.60 -19.46 -0.32
CA ALA A 62 14.71 -18.82 -1.02
C ALA A 62 15.12 -17.50 -0.32
N ALA A 63 14.17 -16.64 0.03
CA ALA A 63 14.40 -15.42 0.79
C ALA A 63 15.08 -15.72 2.13
N LYS A 64 14.55 -16.69 2.88
CA LYS A 64 15.10 -17.09 4.18
C LYS A 64 16.53 -17.60 4.10
N LYS A 65 16.88 -18.35 3.05
CA LYS A 65 18.27 -18.81 2.83
C LYS A 65 19.25 -17.66 2.64
N GLN A 66 18.83 -16.53 2.07
CA GLN A 66 19.66 -15.36 1.88
C GLN A 66 19.79 -14.51 3.15
N CYS A 67 18.80 -14.53 4.04
CA CYS A 67 18.74 -13.73 5.26
C CYS A 67 19.36 -14.42 6.50
N LYS A 68 20.47 -15.16 6.37
CA LYS A 68 21.09 -15.91 7.49
C LYS A 68 21.63 -15.02 8.61
N LYS A 69 22.08 -13.81 8.28
CA LYS A 69 22.63 -12.84 9.24
C LYS A 69 22.04 -11.48 8.93
N PRO A 70 20.78 -11.24 9.30
CA PRO A 70 20.12 -9.98 8.95
C PRO A 70 20.74 -8.81 9.71
N ALA A 71 20.69 -7.64 9.08
CA ALA A 71 21.08 -6.37 9.67
C ALA A 71 19.98 -5.85 10.64
N ASP A 72 20.24 -4.71 11.27
CA ASP A 72 19.27 -3.89 11.99
C ASP A 72 18.51 -4.66 13.12
N ASN A 73 19.16 -5.69 13.67
CA ASN A 73 18.64 -6.57 14.71
C ASN A 73 17.30 -7.27 14.36
N LEU A 74 16.97 -7.40 13.09
CA LEU A 74 15.84 -8.20 12.66
C LEU A 74 16.13 -9.69 12.80
N THR A 75 15.11 -10.48 13.06
CA THR A 75 15.20 -11.93 12.96
C THR A 75 15.32 -12.37 11.51
N GLN A 76 15.71 -13.62 11.29
CA GLN A 76 15.80 -14.18 9.94
C GLN A 76 14.45 -14.13 9.20
N ASP A 77 13.36 -14.44 9.89
CA ASP A 77 12.01 -14.43 9.34
C ASP A 77 11.54 -12.99 9.00
N GLU A 78 11.82 -12.03 9.88
CA GLU A 78 11.50 -10.63 9.66
C GLU A 78 12.24 -10.07 8.41
N SER A 79 13.55 -10.25 8.34
CA SER A 79 14.34 -9.81 7.19
C SER A 79 13.90 -10.52 5.91
N ALA A 80 13.63 -11.82 5.98
CA ALA A 80 13.18 -12.61 4.84
C ALA A 80 11.76 -12.21 4.38
N SER A 81 10.89 -11.70 5.25
CA SER A 81 9.59 -11.18 4.85
C SER A 81 9.71 -9.92 3.99
N ILE A 82 10.66 -9.03 4.31
CA ILE A 82 10.97 -7.84 3.50
C ILE A 82 11.60 -8.26 2.17
N MET A 83 12.55 -9.19 2.19
CA MET A 83 13.15 -9.74 0.98
C MET A 83 12.09 -10.38 0.08
N LEU A 84 11.21 -11.20 0.61
CA LEU A 84 10.13 -11.86 -0.14
C LEU A 84 9.19 -10.83 -0.79
N TYR A 85 8.89 -9.74 -0.10
CA TYR A 85 8.10 -8.64 -0.66
C TYR A 85 8.81 -8.00 -1.85
N SER A 86 10.13 -7.82 -1.79
CA SER A 86 10.91 -7.20 -2.87
C SER A 86 11.19 -8.14 -4.05
N MET A 87 11.03 -9.47 -3.88
CA MET A 87 11.21 -10.43 -4.97
C MET A 87 10.06 -10.38 -5.98
N GLY A 88 10.40 -10.59 -7.25
CA GLY A 88 9.42 -10.87 -8.30
C GLY A 88 9.59 -12.29 -8.82
N TRP A 89 8.55 -12.84 -9.46
CA TRP A 89 8.58 -14.12 -10.17
C TRP A 89 7.50 -14.20 -11.23
N GLU A 90 7.62 -15.11 -12.15
CA GLU A 90 6.65 -15.33 -13.21
C GLU A 90 5.49 -16.27 -12.78
N PRO A 91 4.26 -15.99 -13.18
CA PRO A 91 3.84 -14.74 -13.84
C PRO A 91 3.79 -13.59 -12.83
N LEU A 92 4.15 -12.39 -13.29
CA LEU A 92 4.40 -11.22 -12.43
C LEU A 92 3.17 -10.75 -11.64
N ASP A 93 1.98 -10.91 -12.20
CA ASP A 93 0.72 -10.62 -11.50
C ASP A 93 0.45 -11.58 -10.33
N LYS A 94 1.20 -12.68 -10.25
CA LYS A 94 1.16 -13.68 -9.18
C LYS A 94 2.30 -13.54 -8.17
N CYS A 95 3.17 -12.53 -8.28
CA CYS A 95 4.15 -12.29 -7.25
C CYS A 95 3.52 -11.63 -6.02
N LEU A 96 4.19 -11.77 -4.86
CA LEU A 96 3.62 -11.40 -3.57
C LEU A 96 3.23 -9.91 -3.52
N TYR A 97 4.14 -9.01 -3.92
CA TYR A 97 3.86 -7.58 -3.84
C TYR A 97 2.70 -7.14 -4.73
N CYS A 98 2.56 -7.72 -5.95
CA CYS A 98 1.44 -7.43 -6.84
C CYS A 98 0.10 -7.84 -6.22
N ALA A 99 0.02 -9.08 -5.73
CA ALA A 99 -1.21 -9.63 -5.15
C ALA A 99 -1.57 -8.92 -3.83
N LEU A 100 -0.58 -8.63 -2.98
CA LEU A 100 -0.78 -7.88 -1.74
C LEU A 100 -1.30 -6.47 -2.04
N ASN A 101 -0.62 -5.72 -2.89
CA ASN A 101 -1.00 -4.36 -3.22
C ASN A 101 -2.38 -4.29 -3.90
N ALA A 102 -2.71 -5.25 -4.77
CA ALA A 102 -4.06 -5.37 -5.33
C ALA A 102 -5.12 -5.60 -4.23
N THR A 103 -4.78 -6.41 -3.21
CA THR A 103 -5.67 -6.68 -2.07
C THR A 103 -5.84 -5.45 -1.18
N LEU A 104 -4.75 -4.72 -0.91
CA LEU A 104 -4.76 -3.48 -0.11
C LEU A 104 -5.64 -2.39 -0.74
N ARG A 105 -5.74 -2.34 -2.07
CA ARG A 105 -6.59 -1.42 -2.83
C ARG A 105 -8.04 -1.88 -2.96
N SER A 106 -8.33 -3.12 -2.54
CA SER A 106 -9.68 -3.68 -2.65
C SER A 106 -10.64 -3.02 -1.68
N LYS A 107 -11.86 -2.68 -2.15
CA LYS A 107 -12.96 -2.21 -1.29
C LYS A 107 -13.39 -3.26 -0.27
N ASN A 108 -13.27 -4.53 -0.61
CA ASN A 108 -13.60 -5.63 0.30
C ASN A 108 -12.43 -5.97 1.21
N ARG A 109 -12.42 -5.41 2.42
CA ARG A 109 -11.37 -5.64 3.42
C ARG A 109 -11.29 -7.08 3.92
N SER A 110 -12.33 -7.89 3.74
CA SER A 110 -12.27 -9.32 4.07
C SER A 110 -11.23 -10.09 3.25
N ASN A 111 -10.85 -9.57 2.08
CA ASN A 111 -9.80 -10.14 1.24
C ASN A 111 -8.41 -10.07 1.90
N LEU A 112 -8.23 -9.23 2.93
CA LEU A 112 -6.99 -9.12 3.69
C LEU A 112 -6.80 -10.27 4.71
N LYS A 113 -7.85 -10.97 5.10
CA LYS A 113 -7.75 -12.03 6.13
C LYS A 113 -6.66 -13.08 5.87
N PRO A 114 -6.52 -13.62 4.64
CA PRO A 114 -5.43 -14.57 4.35
C PRO A 114 -4.02 -13.98 4.53
N TRP A 115 -3.89 -12.65 4.45
CA TRP A 115 -2.63 -11.93 4.55
C TRP A 115 -2.22 -11.57 5.98
N PHE A 116 -3.10 -11.74 6.96
CA PHE A 116 -2.89 -11.21 8.31
C PHE A 116 -1.62 -11.73 8.98
N LEU A 117 -1.31 -13.03 8.89
CA LEU A 117 -0.07 -13.58 9.44
C LEU A 117 1.17 -12.99 8.76
N PHE A 118 1.14 -12.86 7.43
CA PHE A 118 2.23 -12.24 6.69
C PHE A 118 2.36 -10.74 7.03
N LEU A 119 1.25 -10.00 7.06
CA LEU A 119 1.25 -8.59 7.44
C LEU A 119 1.77 -8.38 8.86
N ARG A 120 1.41 -9.25 9.81
CA ARG A 120 1.92 -9.18 11.19
C ARG A 120 3.44 -9.29 11.24
N LEU A 121 4.01 -10.24 10.50
CA LEU A 121 5.46 -10.45 10.43
C LEU A 121 6.14 -9.30 9.68
N PHE A 122 5.66 -8.98 8.49
CA PHE A 122 6.24 -7.98 7.58
C PHE A 122 6.19 -6.57 8.16
N LEU A 123 5.03 -6.14 8.67
CA LEU A 123 4.89 -4.84 9.30
C LEU A 123 5.62 -4.77 10.64
N GLY A 124 5.64 -5.86 11.39
CA GLY A 124 6.49 -5.97 12.59
C GLY A 124 7.95 -5.69 12.26
N ALA A 125 8.46 -6.27 11.18
CA ALA A 125 9.82 -6.01 10.70
C ALA A 125 10.01 -4.54 10.27
N LEU A 126 9.08 -3.99 9.47
CA LEU A 126 9.17 -2.61 8.98
C LEU A 126 9.11 -1.58 10.12
N PHE A 127 8.27 -1.79 11.13
CA PHE A 127 8.17 -0.86 12.27
C PHE A 127 9.40 -0.93 13.21
N ARG A 128 10.19 -2.00 13.17
CA ARG A 128 11.50 -2.06 13.86
C ARG A 128 12.59 -1.28 13.14
N LEU A 129 12.48 -1.08 11.83
CA LEU A 129 13.36 -0.18 11.10
C LEU A 129 12.99 1.27 11.44
N PRO A 130 13.97 2.14 11.73
CA PRO A 130 13.67 3.54 12.04
C PRO A 130 13.01 4.23 10.86
N PRO A 131 12.00 5.08 11.09
CA PRO A 131 11.50 5.96 10.05
C PRO A 131 12.58 6.96 9.64
N ILE A 132 12.56 7.37 8.38
CA ILE A 132 13.48 8.40 7.89
C ILE A 132 12.70 9.71 7.77
N PRO A 133 12.83 10.63 8.74
CA PRO A 133 12.10 11.89 8.72
C PRO A 133 12.66 12.84 7.65
N HIS A 134 11.79 13.67 7.10
CA HIS A 134 12.13 14.72 6.12
C HIS A 134 12.89 14.21 4.88
N LEU A 135 12.59 12.97 4.47
CA LEU A 135 13.22 12.37 3.31
C LEU A 135 12.48 12.77 2.02
N THR A 136 13.24 13.12 1.00
CA THR A 136 12.73 13.22 -0.36
C THR A 136 13.07 11.97 -1.13
N VAL A 137 12.06 11.27 -1.61
CA VAL A 137 12.22 10.08 -2.45
C VAL A 137 11.57 10.28 -3.80
N PHE A 138 11.98 9.46 -4.75
CA PHE A 138 11.54 9.56 -6.13
C PHE A 138 10.93 8.26 -6.61
N ARG A 139 9.91 8.37 -7.46
CA ARG A 139 9.30 7.24 -8.13
C ARG A 139 8.97 7.61 -9.57
N GLY A 140 9.38 6.78 -10.52
CA GLY A 140 9.10 6.94 -11.95
C GLY A 140 7.98 6.02 -12.41
N VAL A 141 7.13 6.49 -13.32
CA VAL A 141 6.08 5.68 -13.98
C VAL A 141 6.03 6.06 -15.44
N LYS A 142 6.07 5.08 -16.35
CA LYS A 142 6.01 5.29 -17.82
C LYS A 142 4.58 5.51 -18.32
N LEU A 143 3.83 6.41 -17.66
CA LEU A 143 2.48 6.84 -18.03
C LEU A 143 2.31 8.32 -17.66
N ASP A 144 1.42 9.04 -18.34
CA ASP A 144 0.96 10.36 -17.90
C ASP A 144 -0.15 10.19 -16.86
N LEU A 145 0.19 10.43 -15.61
CA LEU A 145 -0.75 10.37 -14.48
C LEU A 145 -1.22 11.77 -14.04
N SER A 146 -0.75 12.85 -14.68
CA SER A 146 -1.05 14.22 -14.25
C SER A 146 -2.53 14.55 -14.16
N LYS A 147 -3.36 13.88 -14.98
CA LYS A 147 -4.82 14.07 -14.97
C LYS A 147 -5.56 13.35 -13.84
N GLN A 148 -4.87 12.51 -13.07
CA GLN A 148 -5.46 11.79 -11.96
C GLN A 148 -5.29 12.49 -10.63
N PHE A 149 -4.54 13.59 -10.61
CA PHE A 149 -4.22 14.37 -9.42
C PHE A 149 -4.60 15.82 -9.64
N GLU A 150 -5.10 16.46 -8.59
CA GLU A 150 -5.39 17.90 -8.55
C GLU A 150 -4.49 18.56 -7.50
N GLU A 151 -4.04 19.81 -7.76
CA GLU A 151 -3.23 20.55 -6.78
C GLU A 151 -4.04 20.78 -5.50
N ASP A 152 -3.36 20.70 -4.36
CA ASP A 152 -3.90 20.77 -3.00
C ASP A 152 -4.84 19.62 -2.60
N GLU A 153 -5.15 18.67 -3.50
CA GLU A 153 -5.91 17.48 -3.16
C GLU A 153 -5.14 16.60 -2.18
N THR A 154 -5.86 16.02 -1.22
CA THR A 154 -5.32 15.03 -0.28
C THR A 154 -5.92 13.66 -0.60
N PHE A 155 -5.08 12.63 -0.63
CA PHE A 155 -5.50 11.28 -0.94
C PHE A 155 -4.70 10.24 -0.12
N ILE A 156 -5.23 9.04 0.00
CA ILE A 156 -4.58 7.94 0.70
C ILE A 156 -3.95 6.99 -0.33
N TRP A 157 -2.67 6.73 -0.15
CA TRP A 157 -1.91 5.78 -0.95
C TRP A 157 -2.01 4.39 -0.32
N TRP A 158 -2.90 3.56 -0.84
CA TRP A 158 -3.29 2.31 -0.21
C TRP A 158 -2.30 1.16 -0.34
N GLY A 159 -1.43 1.18 -1.33
CA GLY A 159 -0.41 0.15 -1.54
C GLY A 159 0.92 0.49 -0.90
N PHE A 160 1.75 -0.49 -0.62
CA PHE A 160 3.18 -0.24 -0.40
C PHE A 160 3.82 0.20 -1.70
N SER A 161 4.78 1.13 -1.63
CA SER A 161 5.43 1.64 -2.82
C SER A 161 6.94 1.76 -2.65
N SER A 162 7.65 1.06 -3.54
CA SER A 162 9.09 1.18 -3.66
C SER A 162 9.46 2.50 -4.32
N CYS A 163 10.31 3.25 -3.65
CA CYS A 163 10.88 4.50 -4.10
C CYS A 163 12.41 4.44 -4.02
N THR A 164 13.08 5.39 -4.60
CA THR A 164 14.55 5.53 -4.50
C THR A 164 14.93 6.90 -3.99
N THR A 165 16.04 7.00 -3.29
CA THR A 165 16.65 8.30 -2.94
C THR A 165 17.51 8.86 -4.06
N SER A 166 17.80 8.06 -5.10
CA SER A 166 18.70 8.41 -6.19
C SER A 166 17.96 8.73 -7.49
N ILE A 167 17.92 9.99 -7.89
CA ILE A 167 17.40 10.40 -9.21
C ILE A 167 18.13 9.66 -10.35
N LYS A 168 19.41 9.34 -10.19
CA LYS A 168 20.18 8.62 -11.20
C LYS A 168 19.60 7.24 -11.50
N VAL A 169 19.05 6.56 -10.49
CA VAL A 169 18.39 5.26 -10.66
C VAL A 169 17.18 5.38 -11.59
N LEU A 170 16.45 6.50 -11.53
CA LEU A 170 15.28 6.73 -12.38
C LEU A 170 15.61 6.91 -13.87
N GLN A 171 16.84 7.33 -14.21
CA GLN A 171 17.24 7.52 -15.61
C GLN A 171 17.31 6.20 -16.39
N SER A 172 17.44 5.09 -15.66
CA SER A 172 17.39 3.76 -16.28
C SER A 172 16.05 3.54 -16.97
N GLU A 173 16.10 2.94 -18.17
CA GLU A 173 14.91 2.59 -18.96
C GLU A 173 13.93 1.68 -18.21
N GLN A 174 14.40 1.00 -17.20
CA GLN A 174 13.58 0.13 -16.34
C GLN A 174 12.62 0.90 -15.43
N PHE A 175 12.95 2.15 -15.07
CA PHE A 175 12.17 2.98 -14.17
C PHE A 175 11.42 4.07 -14.94
N LEU A 176 12.02 5.24 -15.07
CA LEU A 176 11.42 6.39 -15.75
C LEU A 176 11.90 6.49 -17.20
N GLY A 177 13.18 6.19 -17.44
CA GLY A 177 13.83 6.40 -18.72
C GLY A 177 14.01 7.87 -19.05
N MET A 178 14.51 8.12 -20.26
CA MET A 178 14.82 9.47 -20.74
C MET A 178 13.80 10.00 -21.74
N GLU A 179 12.98 9.13 -22.33
CA GLU A 179 12.06 9.48 -23.42
C GLU A 179 10.65 8.96 -23.17
N GLY A 180 9.71 9.43 -24.00
CA GLY A 180 8.31 9.01 -23.97
C GLY A 180 7.49 9.66 -22.86
N THR A 181 6.23 9.27 -22.80
CA THR A 181 5.26 9.75 -21.81
C THR A 181 5.53 9.12 -20.46
N ARG A 182 5.80 9.95 -19.46
CA ARG A 182 6.18 9.48 -18.13
C ARG A 182 5.88 10.48 -17.02
N THR A 183 5.67 9.97 -15.83
CA THR A 183 5.46 10.78 -14.61
C THR A 183 6.55 10.47 -13.59
N MET A 184 7.15 11.51 -13.04
CA MET A 184 8.05 11.44 -11.89
C MET A 184 7.32 11.97 -10.66
N PHE A 185 7.22 11.15 -9.64
CA PHE A 185 6.80 11.59 -8.32
C PHE A 185 8.02 12.03 -7.52
N THR A 186 7.95 13.24 -6.96
CA THR A 186 8.87 13.75 -5.93
C THR A 186 8.11 13.78 -4.62
N ILE A 187 8.47 12.92 -3.68
CA ILE A 187 7.67 12.64 -2.50
C ILE A 187 8.45 13.04 -1.25
N HIS A 188 7.95 14.02 -0.52
CA HIS A 188 8.46 14.37 0.80
C HIS A 188 7.75 13.53 1.85
N CYS A 189 8.47 12.63 2.50
CA CYS A 189 7.91 11.66 3.45
C CYS A 189 8.63 11.67 4.79
N ASN A 190 7.93 11.20 5.83
CA ASN A 190 8.42 11.11 7.21
C ASN A 190 8.33 9.68 7.76
N SER A 191 7.46 8.83 7.18
CA SER A 191 7.18 7.48 7.67
C SER A 191 7.85 6.37 6.88
N ALA A 192 8.57 6.70 5.78
CA ALA A 192 9.24 5.73 4.93
C ALA A 192 10.29 4.89 5.66
N ARG A 193 10.55 3.69 5.14
CA ARG A 193 11.53 2.74 5.69
C ARG A 193 12.63 2.43 4.70
N ASP A 194 13.88 2.56 5.12
CA ASP A 194 15.03 2.08 4.34
C ASP A 194 15.10 0.56 4.41
N ILE A 195 14.88 -0.10 3.28
CA ILE A 195 14.89 -1.55 3.19
C ILE A 195 16.08 -2.10 2.40
N ARG A 196 17.06 -1.28 2.02
CA ARG A 196 18.22 -1.66 1.17
C ARG A 196 18.96 -2.90 1.67
N LYS A 197 19.13 -3.03 2.99
CA LYS A 197 19.83 -4.17 3.61
C LYS A 197 19.01 -5.47 3.64
N HIS A 198 17.72 -5.37 3.36
CA HIS A 198 16.75 -6.46 3.43
C HIS A 198 16.06 -6.73 2.08
N SER A 199 16.28 -5.84 1.08
CA SER A 199 15.73 -6.00 -0.26
C SER A 199 16.50 -7.06 -1.05
N TYR A 200 15.77 -7.73 -1.96
CA TYR A 200 16.38 -8.60 -2.96
C TYR A 200 17.26 -7.84 -3.97
N PHE A 201 17.05 -6.51 -4.08
CA PHE A 201 17.75 -5.60 -5.00
C PHE A 201 18.49 -4.49 -4.23
N PRO A 202 19.59 -4.80 -3.53
CA PRO A 202 20.27 -3.83 -2.67
C PRO A 202 20.87 -2.63 -3.42
N SER A 203 21.11 -2.75 -4.74
CA SER A 203 21.65 -1.67 -5.58
C SER A 203 20.63 -0.59 -5.98
N GLU A 204 19.36 -0.75 -5.62
CA GLU A 204 18.29 0.18 -6.02
C GLU A 204 18.11 1.36 -5.08
N ASP A 205 18.87 1.44 -3.99
CA ASP A 205 18.66 2.45 -2.94
C ASP A 205 17.20 2.51 -2.49
N GLU A 206 16.60 1.32 -2.31
CA GLU A 206 15.16 1.15 -2.12
C GLU A 206 14.70 1.65 -0.74
N VAL A 207 13.73 2.54 -0.79
CA VAL A 207 12.98 3.04 0.36
C VAL A 207 11.51 2.67 0.15
N LEU A 208 10.87 2.12 1.17
CA LEU A 208 9.49 1.68 1.09
C LEU A 208 8.56 2.69 1.77
N LEU A 209 7.60 3.23 1.00
CA LEU A 209 6.46 3.96 1.54
C LEU A 209 5.46 2.95 2.10
N LEU A 210 4.92 3.25 3.27
CA LEU A 210 3.95 2.38 3.93
C LEU A 210 2.58 2.47 3.26
N ALA A 211 1.86 1.35 3.25
CA ALA A 211 0.47 1.33 2.80
C ALA A 211 -0.41 2.21 3.71
N GLY A 212 -1.44 2.83 3.14
CA GLY A 212 -2.33 3.71 3.90
C GLY A 212 -1.72 5.06 4.28
N THR A 213 -0.61 5.46 3.66
CA THR A 213 -0.02 6.79 3.88
C THR A 213 -0.82 7.86 3.16
N GLU A 214 -1.11 8.94 3.86
CA GLU A 214 -1.84 10.08 3.32
C GLU A 214 -0.87 11.11 2.72
N PHE A 215 -1.18 11.59 1.51
CA PHE A 215 -0.38 12.58 0.80
C PHE A 215 -1.24 13.73 0.32
N GLN A 216 -0.67 14.94 0.34
CA GLN A 216 -1.20 16.11 -0.35
C GLN A 216 -0.39 16.39 -1.61
N VAL A 217 -1.07 16.69 -2.71
CA VAL A 217 -0.46 17.14 -3.96
C VAL A 217 -0.04 18.62 -3.80
N LYS A 218 1.27 18.87 -3.90
CA LYS A 218 1.82 20.23 -3.74
C LYS A 218 2.03 20.96 -5.05
N GLY A 219 2.02 20.25 -6.16
CA GLY A 219 2.15 20.85 -7.48
C GLY A 219 2.30 19.82 -8.57
N ILE A 220 1.89 20.20 -9.77
CA ILE A 220 1.98 19.37 -10.98
C ILE A 220 2.66 20.21 -12.06
N LEU A 221 3.81 19.74 -12.54
CA LEU A 221 4.61 20.43 -13.53
C LEU A 221 4.76 19.63 -14.82
N ASN A 222 4.43 20.26 -15.95
CA ASN A 222 4.78 19.75 -17.26
C ASN A 222 6.18 20.23 -17.64
N GLN A 223 7.16 19.33 -17.64
CA GLN A 223 8.55 19.65 -17.97
C GLN A 223 8.85 19.56 -19.48
N GLY A 224 7.87 19.27 -20.31
CA GLY A 224 8.07 19.01 -21.72
C GLY A 224 8.56 17.59 -22.02
N HIS A 225 8.74 17.25 -23.30
CA HIS A 225 9.26 15.95 -23.77
C HIS A 225 8.55 14.73 -23.13
N GLY A 226 7.24 14.85 -22.86
CA GLY A 226 6.46 13.77 -22.23
C GLY A 226 6.66 13.60 -20.73
N LEU A 227 7.52 14.38 -20.07
CA LEU A 227 7.75 14.29 -18.63
C LEU A 227 6.76 15.16 -17.84
N ARG A 228 6.09 14.54 -16.89
CA ARG A 228 5.27 15.19 -15.85
C ARG A 228 5.96 14.97 -14.50
N THR A 229 5.97 16.01 -13.67
CA THR A 229 6.40 15.88 -12.27
C THR A 229 5.23 16.19 -11.36
N ILE A 230 4.99 15.32 -10.41
CA ILE A 230 3.98 15.50 -9.36
C ILE A 230 4.71 15.53 -8.03
N GLN A 231 4.56 16.62 -7.30
CA GLN A 231 5.13 16.79 -5.97
C GLN A 231 4.10 16.42 -4.92
N LEU A 232 4.48 15.50 -4.03
CA LEU A 232 3.66 15.01 -2.93
C LEU A 232 4.31 15.33 -1.60
N GLN A 233 3.48 15.68 -0.62
CA GLN A 233 3.87 15.86 0.77
C GLN A 233 3.08 14.90 1.64
N GLU A 234 3.77 14.07 2.44
CA GLU A 234 3.12 13.24 3.45
C GLU A 234 2.42 14.12 4.48
N VAL A 235 1.16 13.80 4.75
CA VAL A 235 0.31 14.44 5.76
C VAL A 235 0.27 13.55 6.99
N GLN A 236 0.43 14.14 8.16
CA GLN A 236 0.24 13.43 9.40
C GLN A 236 -1.25 13.36 9.71
N SER A 237 -1.81 12.16 9.70
CA SER A 237 -3.22 11.92 10.03
C SER A 237 -3.37 11.56 11.51
N ASP A 238 -4.41 12.10 12.14
CA ASP A 238 -4.78 11.71 13.51
C ASP A 238 -5.40 10.29 13.55
N GLU A 239 -5.92 9.82 12.41
CA GLU A 239 -6.48 8.50 12.23
C GLU A 239 -5.64 7.69 11.24
N PRO A 240 -4.67 6.89 11.71
CA PRO A 240 -3.80 6.13 10.81
C PRO A 240 -4.61 5.04 10.06
N MET A 241 -4.43 4.99 8.74
CA MET A 241 -5.07 3.97 7.90
C MET A 241 -4.35 2.61 7.97
N LEU A 242 -3.16 2.57 8.55
CA LEU A 242 -2.41 1.35 8.86
C LEU A 242 -2.18 1.30 10.36
N ILE A 243 -2.77 0.32 11.06
CA ILE A 243 -2.65 0.20 12.51
C ILE A 243 -1.22 -0.21 12.88
N PRO A 244 -0.51 0.53 13.74
CA PRO A 244 0.82 0.14 14.17
C PRO A 244 0.84 -1.21 14.89
N VAL A 245 1.86 -2.00 14.63
CA VAL A 245 2.09 -3.27 15.35
C VAL A 245 2.77 -2.95 16.68
N PRO A 246 2.24 -3.42 17.84
CA PRO A 246 2.91 -3.24 19.11
C PRO A 246 4.33 -3.83 19.07
N SER A 247 5.32 -3.05 19.53
CA SER A 247 6.68 -3.58 19.64
C SER A 247 6.74 -4.60 20.78
N THR A 248 7.47 -5.69 20.56
CA THR A 248 7.63 -6.74 21.59
C THR A 248 8.35 -6.27 22.85
N ASN A 249 8.88 -5.04 22.85
CA ASN A 249 9.52 -4.43 24.03
C ASN A 249 8.52 -3.72 24.98
N ASP A 250 7.27 -3.52 24.54
CA ASP A 250 6.25 -2.86 25.38
C ASP A 250 5.50 -3.84 26.30
N SER A 251 5.84 -5.14 26.27
CA SER A 251 5.16 -6.17 27.06
C SER A 251 5.65 -6.31 28.53
N VAL A 252 6.44 -5.38 29.04
CA VAL A 252 6.98 -5.47 30.42
C VAL A 252 6.26 -4.58 31.43
N ASP A 253 5.29 -3.75 31.06
CA ASP A 253 4.66 -2.81 32.01
C ASP A 253 3.12 -2.85 32.08
N LEU A 254 2.50 -4.03 31.90
CA LEU A 254 1.06 -4.22 32.12
C LEU A 254 0.72 -4.89 33.46
N SER A 255 1.67 -5.01 34.40
CA SER A 255 1.40 -5.64 35.72
C SER A 255 1.30 -4.69 36.91
N ALA A 256 1.31 -3.36 36.72
CA ALA A 256 1.17 -2.44 37.84
C ALA A 256 0.36 -1.17 37.47
N GLY A 257 -0.91 -1.31 37.22
CA GLY A 257 -1.80 -0.16 36.96
C GLY A 257 -3.26 -0.42 37.31
N LYS A 258 -3.55 -0.46 38.62
CA LYS A 258 -4.86 -0.21 39.26
C LYS A 258 -6.12 -0.28 38.39
N LEU A 259 -6.81 -1.39 38.45
CA LEU A 259 -8.27 -1.42 38.30
C LEU A 259 -8.93 -0.45 39.29
N LYS A 260 -9.26 0.76 38.86
CA LYS A 260 -10.28 1.55 39.53
C LYS A 260 -11.63 1.14 38.99
N SER A 261 -12.32 0.36 39.78
CA SER A 261 -13.71 -0.03 39.61
C SER A 261 -14.60 1.22 39.44
N LEU A 262 -15.15 1.41 38.27
CA LEU A 262 -16.34 2.22 38.07
C LEU A 262 -17.53 1.38 38.50
N LYS A 263 -18.05 1.65 39.71
CA LYS A 263 -19.37 1.18 40.19
C LYS A 263 -20.41 1.87 39.33
N VAL A 264 -21.09 1.10 38.52
CA VAL A 264 -22.39 1.48 37.95
C VAL A 264 -23.41 1.46 39.11
N LYS A 265 -23.97 2.59 39.41
CA LYS A 265 -25.19 2.69 40.26
C LYS A 265 -26.39 2.50 39.34
N ASP A 266 -27.09 1.39 39.53
CA ASP A 266 -28.44 1.25 39.10
C ASP A 266 -29.32 2.22 39.90
N ASP A 267 -30.01 3.12 39.19
CA ASP A 267 -31.15 3.83 39.73
C ASP A 267 -32.30 3.77 38.72
N VAL A 268 -33.24 2.92 39.08
CA VAL A 268 -34.55 2.76 38.46
C VAL A 268 -35.43 3.88 38.97
N THR A 269 -35.94 4.75 38.13
CA THR A 269 -37.21 5.45 38.36
C THR A 269 -37.92 5.71 37.05
N GLU A 270 -39.07 5.06 36.93
CA GLU A 270 -40.14 5.37 35.99
C GLU A 270 -40.69 6.79 36.20
N SER A 271 -41.02 7.46 35.15
CA SER A 271 -42.37 7.91 34.84
C SER A 271 -42.45 9.11 33.89
N LYS A 272 -43.23 8.88 32.85
CA LYS A 272 -44.26 9.78 32.23
C LYS A 272 -43.85 11.21 31.81
N ILE A 273 -44.09 11.56 30.59
CA ILE A 273 -45.22 12.34 30.06
C ILE A 273 -44.94 12.97 28.70
N ILE A 274 -45.76 12.57 27.71
CA ILE A 274 -46.51 13.33 26.69
C ILE A 274 -45.80 14.24 25.71
N SER A 275 -45.84 13.80 24.44
CA SER A 275 -46.48 14.39 23.24
C SER A 275 -46.17 15.81 22.78
N LYS A 276 -46.03 15.83 21.42
CA LYS A 276 -46.26 16.93 20.45
C LYS A 276 -44.96 17.63 20.01
N GLN A 277 -44.58 17.49 18.77
CA GLN A 277 -45.16 18.16 17.62
C GLN A 277 -44.56 17.66 16.31
N SER A 278 -45.44 17.39 15.39
CA SER A 278 -45.21 17.18 13.95
C SER A 278 -44.84 18.50 13.27
N ALA A 279 -43.85 18.45 12.41
CA ALA A 279 -43.68 19.46 11.35
C ALA A 279 -43.12 18.79 10.10
N SER A 280 -43.98 18.47 9.21
CA SER A 280 -44.13 18.78 7.79
C SER A 280 -42.89 18.65 6.89
N ILE A 281 -42.96 17.59 6.08
CA ILE A 281 -42.17 17.34 4.86
C ILE A 281 -42.82 18.16 3.71
N PRO A 282 -42.07 18.93 2.91
CA PRO A 282 -42.62 19.47 1.68
C PRO A 282 -42.54 18.43 0.56
N LYS A 283 -43.70 18.12 0.00
CA LYS A 283 -43.87 17.36 -1.24
C LYS A 283 -43.34 18.16 -2.44
N LEU A 284 -42.40 17.60 -3.18
CA LEU A 284 -42.07 18.08 -4.51
C LEU A 284 -42.95 17.38 -5.55
N LYS A 285 -43.55 18.21 -6.39
CA LYS A 285 -44.49 17.81 -7.46
C LYS A 285 -43.73 17.10 -8.58
N VAL A 286 -44.32 16.01 -9.04
CA VAL A 286 -44.00 15.30 -10.28
C VAL A 286 -44.58 16.10 -11.45
N GLY A 287 -43.72 16.51 -12.38
CA GLY A 287 -44.12 17.01 -13.69
C GLY A 287 -43.73 15.98 -14.74
N ALA A 288 -44.71 15.50 -15.47
CA ALA A 288 -44.58 14.53 -16.52
C ALA A 288 -44.11 15.15 -17.84
N SER A 289 -43.40 14.39 -18.58
CA SER A 289 -43.30 14.25 -20.02
C SER A 289 -41.89 14.44 -20.60
N GLY A 290 -41.41 13.36 -21.21
CA GLY A 290 -40.99 13.39 -22.59
C GLY A 290 -39.66 12.67 -22.89
N LYS A 291 -39.78 11.43 -23.32
CA LYS A 291 -38.90 10.73 -24.27
C LYS A 291 -37.46 10.37 -23.86
N ILE A 292 -37.34 9.14 -23.47
CA ILE A 292 -36.17 8.26 -23.51
C ILE A 292 -35.76 8.08 -24.98
N VAL A 293 -34.53 8.41 -25.33
CA VAL A 293 -33.84 7.85 -26.50
C VAL A 293 -32.58 7.20 -26.00
N SER A 294 -32.62 5.88 -25.99
CA SER A 294 -31.47 5.02 -25.82
C SER A 294 -30.57 5.15 -27.04
N GLN A 295 -29.29 5.47 -26.81
CA GLN A 295 -28.22 5.08 -27.73
C GLN A 295 -27.13 4.38 -26.92
N CYS A 296 -27.30 3.07 -26.86
CA CYS A 296 -26.24 2.12 -26.60
C CYS A 296 -25.44 1.99 -27.90
N GLY A 297 -24.19 2.43 -27.89
CA GLY A 297 -23.27 2.36 -29.02
C GLY A 297 -21.93 1.82 -28.57
N MET A 298 -21.77 0.53 -28.73
CA MET A 298 -20.57 -0.27 -28.79
C MET A 298 -19.30 0.49 -29.17
N LEU A 299 -18.27 0.30 -28.34
CA LEU A 299 -16.89 0.29 -28.79
C LEU A 299 -16.12 -0.74 -27.96
N ALA A 300 -16.39 -2.02 -28.26
CA ALA A 300 -15.43 -3.09 -28.07
C ALA A 300 -14.62 -3.13 -29.36
N ASN A 301 -13.31 -2.91 -29.30
CA ASN A 301 -12.35 -3.78 -29.99
C ASN A 301 -10.93 -3.23 -29.99
N ARG A 302 -10.03 -4.15 -29.71
CA ARG A 302 -8.63 -4.25 -30.15
C ARG A 302 -7.58 -3.51 -29.36
N ILE A 303 -7.11 -4.17 -28.33
CA ILE A 303 -5.66 -4.21 -28.08
C ILE A 303 -5.23 -5.66 -28.33
N ARG A 304 -4.68 -5.88 -29.52
CA ARG A 304 -3.88 -7.07 -29.83
C ARG A 304 -2.52 -6.84 -29.18
N CYS A 305 -2.15 -7.72 -28.27
CA CYS A 305 -0.75 -7.95 -27.94
C CYS A 305 -0.05 -8.44 -29.22
N GLN A 306 0.99 -7.73 -29.63
CA GLN A 306 2.08 -8.30 -30.42
C GLN A 306 3.29 -8.42 -29.52
N CYS A 307 3.85 -9.61 -29.62
CA CYS A 307 5.00 -10.19 -28.94
C CYS A 307 6.18 -9.24 -28.71
#